data_561819e4a6cf17c8afc870bbf2230624
#
_entry.id   561819e4a6cf17c8afc870bbf2230624
#
_cell.length_a   1.000
_cell.length_b   1.000
_cell.length_c   1.000
_cell.angle_alpha   90.00
_cell.angle_beta   90.00
_cell.angle_gamma   90.00
#
_symmetry.space_group_name_H-M   'P 1'
#
loop_
_entity.id
_entity.type
_entity.pdbx_description
1 polymer ?
#
loop_
_entity_poly.entity_id
_entity_poly.type
_entity_poly.pdbx_seq_one_letter_code
_entity_poly.pdbx_strand_id
1 'polypeptide(L)' 'MTIKDYLTVRQVAKQLGLTEYRIRELIREKQIRATKIGQWRVKPQDLGEFIKARTNK' A
#
# COMPACT_ATOMS: atom_id res chain seq x y z
N MET A 1 11.72 -1.67 15.10
CA MET A 1 10.74 -1.44 14.05
C MET A 1 9.36 -1.92 14.48
N THR A 2 8.39 -1.06 14.40
CA THR A 2 7.08 -1.38 14.89
C THR A 2 6.08 -1.49 13.75
N ILE A 3 5.18 -2.46 13.89
CA ILE A 3 4.15 -2.69 12.88
C ILE A 3 3.22 -1.50 12.75
N LYS A 4 3.03 -0.76 13.82
CA LYS A 4 2.11 0.35 13.79
C LYS A 4 2.59 1.50 12.89
N ASP A 5 3.83 1.46 12.48
CA ASP A 5 4.32 2.45 11.53
C ASP A 5 3.93 2.09 10.11
N TYR A 6 3.33 0.92 9.93
CA TYR A 6 2.92 0.44 8.61
C TYR A 6 1.42 0.60 8.44
N LEU A 7 1.01 0.72 7.20
CA LEU A 7 -0.40 0.79 6.87
C LEU A 7 -0.91 -0.59 6.50
N THR A 8 -2.16 -0.85 6.87
CA THR A 8 -2.79 -2.11 6.46
C THR A 8 -3.36 -1.95 5.06
N VAL A 9 -3.69 -3.07 4.42
CA VAL A 9 -4.32 -3.04 3.12
C VAL A 9 -5.59 -2.21 3.18
N ARG A 10 -6.33 -2.35 4.26
CA ARG A 10 -7.58 -1.61 4.44
C ARG A 10 -7.35 -0.11 4.48
N GLN A 11 -6.31 0.31 5.20
CA GLN A 11 -5.99 1.74 5.29
C GLN A 11 -5.56 2.29 3.95
N VAL A 12 -4.76 1.52 3.23
CA VAL A 12 -4.30 1.94 1.91
C VAL A 12 -5.47 2.07 0.96
N ALA A 13 -6.36 1.09 0.98
CA ALA A 13 -7.54 1.11 0.13
C ALA A 13 -8.39 2.34 0.40
N LYS A 14 -8.53 2.66 1.67
CA LYS A 14 -9.34 3.81 2.05
C LYS A 14 -8.72 5.11 1.58
N GLN A 15 -7.42 5.22 1.69
CA GLN A 15 -6.73 6.44 1.26
C GLN A 15 -6.77 6.62 -0.25
N LEU A 16 -6.73 5.52 -0.98
CA LEU A 16 -6.72 5.57 -2.44
C LEU A 16 -8.11 5.52 -3.05
N GLY A 17 -9.12 5.26 -2.22
CA GLY A 17 -10.47 5.13 -2.73
C GLY A 17 -10.68 3.87 -3.54
N LEU A 18 -9.94 2.82 -3.19
CA LEU A 18 -10.02 1.55 -3.88
C LEU A 18 -10.48 0.45 -2.92
N THR A 19 -10.74 -0.73 -3.46
CA THR A 19 -11.11 -1.87 -2.64
C THR A 19 -9.86 -2.56 -2.12
N GLU A 20 -10.00 -3.32 -1.04
CA GLU A 20 -8.88 -4.09 -0.52
C GLU A 20 -8.41 -5.11 -1.54
N TYR A 21 -9.35 -5.67 -2.27
CA TYR A 21 -9.01 -6.64 -3.31
C TYR A 21 -8.07 -6.00 -4.35
N ARG A 22 -8.39 -4.79 -4.75
CA ARG A 22 -7.58 -4.09 -5.73
C ARG A 22 -6.19 -3.80 -5.18
N ILE A 23 -6.11 -3.45 -3.90
CA ILE A 23 -4.81 -3.18 -3.29
C ILE A 23 -3.95 -4.44 -3.31
N ARG A 24 -4.57 -5.59 -2.99
CA ARG A 24 -3.82 -6.85 -3.01
C ARG A 24 -3.32 -7.17 -4.41
N GLU A 25 -4.12 -6.84 -5.42
CA GLU A 25 -3.68 -7.03 -6.80
C GLU A 25 -2.47 -6.17 -7.11
N LEU A 26 -2.51 -4.91 -6.70
CA LEU A 26 -1.41 -4.00 -6.95
C LEU A 26 -0.14 -4.47 -6.26
N ILE A 27 -0.27 -5.03 -5.06
CA ILE A 27 0.88 -5.58 -4.36
C ILE A 27 1.42 -6.79 -5.10
N ARG A 28 0.53 -7.63 -5.59
CA ARG A 28 0.93 -8.83 -6.31
C ARG A 28 1.62 -8.47 -7.61
N GLU A 29 1.18 -7.40 -8.25
CA GLU A 29 1.78 -6.93 -9.49
C GLU A 29 3.03 -6.11 -9.25
N LYS A 30 3.40 -5.96 -7.98
CA LYS A 30 4.61 -5.22 -7.58
C LYS A 30 4.52 -3.73 -7.90
N GLN A 31 3.32 -3.22 -8.00
CA GLN A 31 3.11 -1.80 -8.21
C GLN A 31 3.15 -1.05 -6.88
N ILE A 32 2.73 -1.73 -5.81
CA ILE A 32 2.84 -1.18 -4.47
C ILE A 32 3.80 -2.09 -3.71
N ARG A 33 4.84 -1.50 -3.16
CA ARG A 33 5.81 -2.24 -2.38
C ARG A 33 5.20 -2.54 -1.00
N ALA A 34 5.24 -3.79 -0.61
CA ALA A 34 4.65 -4.20 0.65
C ALA A 34 5.46 -5.30 1.30
N THR A 35 5.34 -5.40 2.61
CA THR A 35 6.03 -6.41 3.39
C THR A 35 4.98 -7.29 4.05
N LYS A 36 5.21 -8.58 4.04
CA LYS A 36 4.28 -9.50 4.68
C LYS A 36 4.68 -9.73 6.12
N ILE A 37 3.92 -9.16 7.03
CA ILE A 37 4.14 -9.32 8.47
C ILE A 37 2.80 -9.78 9.03
N GLY A 38 2.58 -11.09 9.03
CA GLY A 38 1.29 -11.63 9.38
C GLY A 38 0.31 -11.41 8.26
N GLN A 39 0.20 -10.19 7.81
CA GLN A 39 -0.61 -9.81 6.67
C GLN A 39 0.16 -8.72 5.93
N TRP A 40 -0.31 -8.35 4.76
CA TRP A 40 0.38 -7.33 3.99
C TRP A 40 0.42 -6.00 4.73
N ARG A 41 1.60 -5.40 4.79
CA ARG A 41 1.83 -4.11 5.43
C ARG A 41 2.54 -3.21 4.44
N VAL A 42 2.11 -1.98 4.36
CA VAL A 42 2.69 -1.01 3.42
C VAL A 42 3.28 0.15 4.22
N LYS A 43 4.52 0.49 3.92
CA LYS A 43 5.12 1.65 4.56
C LYS A 43 4.48 2.92 4.02
N PRO A 44 4.25 3.92 4.87
CA PRO A 44 3.71 5.19 4.37
C PRO A 44 4.57 5.77 3.27
N GLN A 45 5.88 5.59 3.37
CA GLN A 45 6.81 6.07 2.36
C GLN A 45 6.55 5.40 1.02
N ASP A 46 6.34 4.10 1.04
CA ASP A 46 6.10 3.35 -0.19
C ASP A 46 4.77 3.74 -0.81
N LEU A 47 3.78 4.01 0.02
CA LEU A 47 2.49 4.46 -0.49
C LEU A 47 2.64 5.81 -1.15
N GLY A 48 3.41 6.70 -0.53
CA GLY A 48 3.67 8.00 -1.12
C GLY A 48 4.33 7.90 -2.47
N GLU A 49 5.30 7.00 -2.59
CA GLU A 49 5.99 6.77 -3.86
C GLU A 49 5.02 6.29 -4.93
N PHE A 50 4.11 5.41 -4.56
CA PHE A 50 3.14 4.88 -5.50
C PHE A 50 2.22 5.99 -5.99
N ILE A 51 1.74 6.82 -5.09
CA ILE A 51 0.85 7.91 -5.44
C ILE A 51 1.56 8.90 -6.33
N LYS A 52 2.80 9.19 -5.99
CA LYS A 52 3.61 10.15 -6.75
C LYS A 52 3.82 9.66 -8.17
N ALA A 53 4.06 8.38 -8.32
CA ALA A 53 4.29 7.81 -9.65
C ALA A 53 3.03 7.86 -10.50
N ARG A 54 1.87 7.75 -9.87
CA ARG A 54 0.61 7.77 -10.60
C ARG A 54 0.11 9.18 -10.87
N THR A 55 0.48 10.11 -10.01
CA THR A 55 0.08 11.50 -10.17
C THR A 55 1.12 12.18 -11.04
N ASN A 56 1.13 11.82 -12.24
CA ASN A 56 2.15 12.30 -13.16
C ASN A 56 1.78 13.63 -13.75
N LYS A 57 2.24 14.68 -13.12
CA LYS A 57 1.94 16.00 -13.64
C LYS A 57 3.09 16.91 -13.47
#